data_efcf30d8ec7411a3392ca5b3819e87da
#
_entry.id   efcf30d8ec7411a3392ca5b3819e87da
#
_cell.length_a   1.000
_cell.length_b   1.000
_cell.length_c   1.000
_cell.angle_alpha   90.00
_cell.angle_beta   90.00
_cell.angle_gamma   90.00
#
_symmetry.space_group_name_H-M   'P 1'
#
loop_
_entity.id
_entity.type
_entity.pdbx_description
1 polymer ?
#
loop_
_entity_poly.entity_id
_entity_poly.type
_entity_poly.pdbx_seq_one_letter_code
_entity_poly.pdbx_strand_id
1 'polypeptide(L)'
;MMITQEFETTKTLKLSRMIGNTPMIKISDKIYAKAEMFNPTGSIKDRPASYILDNAVLTGQLKEGDTIIEATSGNMGISFAWLAAERGYKCKIVMPSNMSDERKQMLRLYGAELIEVGEGDFDGAINLRDKMAEENGWFNCNQFNNPLNIKSHEEGTAEEIIDFFEGKYLEYVVTGTGTGGTLMGCKKKLDKKYPLIKMIAVEPAESPVMSGGEPGLHGIQGTGDGSKFLVDMNKVHKVMTVTTEDAKDRVIRLAKETGIFVGISAGSNILAAERWVEENKPNGYVVTFLCDRGERYLSCL
;
A
#
# COMPACT_ATOMS: atom_id res chain seq x y z
N MET A 1 55.34 -6.46 15.28
CA MET A 1 54.37 -5.44 15.67
C MET A 1 53.10 -5.72 14.86
N MET A 2 52.20 -6.57 15.44
CA MET A 2 50.93 -6.93 14.79
C MET A 2 49.96 -5.80 15.00
N ILE A 3 49.48 -5.23 13.89
CA ILE A 3 48.39 -4.24 13.90
C ILE A 3 47.09 -5.04 13.98
N THR A 4 46.55 -5.17 15.19
CA THR A 4 45.17 -5.62 15.38
C THR A 4 44.26 -4.43 15.05
N GLN A 5 43.81 -4.36 13.78
CA GLN A 5 42.65 -3.55 13.46
C GLN A 5 41.44 -4.20 14.15
N GLU A 6 40.97 -3.55 15.22
CA GLU A 6 39.63 -3.81 15.76
C GLU A 6 38.63 -3.51 14.64
N PHE A 7 38.03 -4.58 14.10
CA PHE A 7 36.84 -4.42 13.28
C PHE A 7 35.77 -3.82 14.18
N GLU A 8 35.47 -2.54 14.01
CA GLU A 8 34.24 -1.95 14.54
C GLU A 8 33.08 -2.89 14.19
N THR A 9 32.41 -3.36 15.23
CA THR A 9 31.21 -4.16 15.08
C THR A 9 30.25 -3.42 14.16
N THR A 10 30.11 -3.91 12.93
CA THR A 10 29.17 -3.37 11.94
C THR A 10 27.80 -3.34 12.59
N LYS A 11 27.28 -2.13 12.87
CA LYS A 11 25.90 -1.95 13.30
C LYS A 11 25.01 -2.67 12.30
N THR A 12 24.36 -3.73 12.73
CA THR A 12 23.45 -4.51 11.87
C THR A 12 22.45 -3.55 11.23
N LEU A 13 22.48 -3.43 9.92
CA LEU A 13 21.58 -2.53 9.20
C LEU A 13 20.16 -3.07 9.36
N LYS A 14 19.28 -2.29 9.98
CA LYS A 14 17.86 -2.64 10.06
C LYS A 14 17.23 -2.54 8.67
N LEU A 15 16.53 -3.59 8.22
CA LEU A 15 15.87 -3.62 6.91
C LEU A 15 14.83 -2.50 6.74
N SER A 16 14.23 -2.02 7.83
CA SER A 16 13.30 -0.89 7.81
C SER A 16 13.90 0.40 7.24
N ARG A 17 15.23 0.56 7.25
CA ARG A 17 15.93 1.69 6.61
C ARG A 17 15.93 1.61 5.08
N MET A 18 15.54 0.48 4.51
CA MET A 18 15.43 0.28 3.07
C MET A 18 14.03 0.58 2.54
N ILE A 19 13.09 1.00 3.39
CA ILE A 19 11.74 1.40 2.98
C ILE A 19 11.84 2.66 2.12
N GLY A 20 11.16 2.65 0.99
CA GLY A 20 11.17 3.77 0.06
C GLY A 20 12.33 3.71 -0.94
N ASN A 21 12.62 4.84 -1.58
CA ASN A 21 13.58 4.97 -2.68
C ASN A 21 13.38 3.90 -3.77
N THR A 22 12.14 3.54 -4.02
CA THR A 22 11.77 2.52 -5.01
C THR A 22 11.94 3.08 -6.42
N PRO A 23 12.33 2.26 -7.41
CA PRO A 23 12.56 2.77 -8.76
C PRO A 23 11.26 3.15 -9.48
N MET A 24 11.39 3.99 -10.51
CA MET A 24 10.35 4.23 -11.49
C MET A 24 10.61 3.36 -12.73
N ILE A 25 9.61 2.61 -13.16
CA ILE A 25 9.67 1.72 -14.31
C ILE A 25 8.84 2.31 -15.45
N LYS A 26 9.43 2.42 -16.64
CA LYS A 26 8.71 2.85 -17.85
C LYS A 26 7.80 1.69 -18.32
N ILE A 27 6.50 1.91 -18.37
CA ILE A 27 5.51 0.97 -18.90
C ILE A 27 5.23 1.25 -20.38
N SER A 28 5.11 2.52 -20.75
CA SER A 28 4.95 2.97 -22.13
C SER A 28 5.59 4.37 -22.31
N ASP A 29 5.46 4.96 -23.48
CA ASP A 29 6.04 6.30 -23.74
C ASP A 29 5.48 7.39 -22.83
N LYS A 30 4.25 7.23 -22.35
CA LYS A 30 3.57 8.18 -21.47
C LYS A 30 3.41 7.71 -20.03
N ILE A 31 3.55 6.40 -19.75
CA ILE A 31 3.23 5.80 -18.44
C ILE A 31 4.50 5.34 -17.74
N TYR A 32 4.68 5.81 -16.52
CA TYR A 32 5.68 5.32 -15.58
C TYR A 32 5.01 4.74 -14.35
N ALA A 33 5.56 3.67 -13.80
CA ALA A 33 5.05 3.00 -12.62
C ALA A 33 6.07 3.06 -11.46
N LYS A 34 5.61 3.51 -10.30
CA LYS A 34 6.39 3.48 -9.06
C LYS A 34 6.44 2.05 -8.53
N ALA A 35 7.62 1.44 -8.51
CA ALA A 35 7.80 0.01 -8.24
C ALA A 35 7.85 -0.30 -6.74
N GLU A 36 6.73 -0.14 -6.05
CA GLU A 36 6.58 -0.32 -4.61
C GLU A 36 6.76 -1.77 -4.14
N MET A 37 6.76 -2.72 -5.07
CA MET A 37 7.10 -4.12 -4.82
C MET A 37 8.56 -4.34 -4.37
N PHE A 38 9.41 -3.32 -4.47
CA PHE A 38 10.80 -3.37 -4.02
C PHE A 38 10.99 -2.92 -2.56
N ASN A 39 9.95 -2.49 -1.88
CA ASN A 39 10.03 -2.33 -0.43
C ASN A 39 10.38 -3.67 0.26
N PRO A 40 10.95 -3.66 1.48
CA PRO A 40 11.45 -4.86 2.15
C PRO A 40 10.47 -6.04 2.25
N THR A 41 9.21 -5.80 2.63
CA THR A 41 8.22 -6.89 2.63
C THR A 41 7.60 -7.13 1.25
N GLY A 42 7.99 -6.37 0.23
CA GLY A 42 7.48 -6.48 -1.13
C GLY A 42 6.17 -5.76 -1.37
N SER A 43 5.87 -4.70 -0.62
CA SER A 43 4.66 -3.92 -0.86
C SER A 43 4.75 -2.45 -0.46
N ILE A 44 3.89 -1.62 -1.05
CA ILE A 44 3.71 -0.19 -0.73
C ILE A 44 3.35 0.05 0.74
N LYS A 45 2.83 -0.97 1.44
CA LYS A 45 2.34 -0.84 2.82
C LYS A 45 3.45 -0.69 3.85
N ASP A 46 4.69 -1.02 3.51
CA ASP A 46 5.84 -0.77 4.39
C ASP A 46 5.98 0.71 4.74
N ARG A 47 5.66 1.60 3.80
CA ARG A 47 5.74 3.06 4.01
C ARG A 47 4.81 3.56 5.12
N PRO A 48 3.47 3.41 5.02
CA PRO A 48 2.59 3.86 6.07
C PRO A 48 2.77 3.09 7.39
N ALA A 49 3.09 1.80 7.34
CA ALA A 49 3.33 1.02 8.55
C ALA A 49 4.53 1.57 9.35
N SER A 50 5.68 1.80 8.70
CA SER A 50 6.84 2.39 9.37
C SER A 50 6.54 3.80 9.87
N TYR A 51 5.93 4.64 9.02
CA TYR A 51 5.63 6.02 9.37
C TYR A 51 4.72 6.15 10.59
N ILE A 52 3.69 5.29 10.69
CA ILE A 52 2.78 5.24 11.84
C ILE A 52 3.54 4.85 13.12
N LEU A 53 4.35 3.79 13.06
CA LEU A 53 5.11 3.32 14.23
C LEU A 53 6.20 4.33 14.64
N ASP A 54 6.91 4.92 13.67
CA ASP A 54 7.94 5.94 13.96
C ASP A 54 7.33 7.16 14.65
N ASN A 55 6.17 7.61 14.18
CA ASN A 55 5.46 8.72 14.81
C ASN A 55 4.97 8.36 16.22
N ALA A 56 4.46 7.15 16.42
CA ALA A 56 4.02 6.69 17.73
C ALA A 56 5.15 6.65 18.76
N VAL A 57 6.36 6.26 18.33
CA VAL A 57 7.56 6.30 19.18
C VAL A 57 7.96 7.74 19.49
N LEU A 58 8.02 8.60 18.46
CA LEU A 58 8.38 10.01 18.62
C LEU A 58 7.45 10.78 19.57
N THR A 59 6.17 10.43 19.56
CA THR A 59 5.15 11.04 20.43
C THR A 59 4.99 10.34 21.79
N GLY A 60 5.77 9.30 22.06
CA GLY A 60 5.73 8.54 23.31
C GLY A 60 4.50 7.63 23.48
N GLN A 61 3.73 7.41 22.41
CA GLN A 61 2.56 6.52 22.40
C GLN A 61 2.94 5.04 22.32
N LEU A 62 4.14 4.73 21.85
CA LEU A 62 4.64 3.37 21.68
C LEU A 62 6.07 3.25 22.22
N LYS A 63 6.32 2.22 23.03
CA LYS A 63 7.63 1.90 23.63
C LYS A 63 8.00 0.46 23.32
N GLU A 64 9.26 0.12 23.44
CA GLU A 64 9.76 -1.26 23.28
C GLU A 64 9.00 -2.22 24.21
N GLY A 65 8.59 -3.37 23.66
CA GLY A 65 7.80 -4.38 24.37
C GLY A 65 6.30 -4.16 24.37
N ASP A 66 5.82 -2.98 23.93
CA ASP A 66 4.38 -2.69 23.82
C ASP A 66 3.71 -3.59 22.75
N THR A 67 2.40 -3.64 22.82
CA THR A 67 1.57 -4.38 21.85
C THR A 67 0.96 -3.40 20.85
N ILE A 68 1.12 -3.70 19.56
CA ILE A 68 0.39 -3.06 18.47
C ILE A 68 -0.74 -3.96 17.99
N ILE A 69 -1.83 -3.37 17.53
CA ILE A 69 -2.97 -4.11 16.98
C ILE A 69 -3.49 -3.45 15.70
N GLU A 70 -3.86 -4.26 14.71
CA GLU A 70 -4.45 -3.80 13.44
C GLU A 70 -5.51 -4.79 12.94
N ALA A 71 -6.55 -4.26 12.27
CA ALA A 71 -7.53 -5.05 11.52
C ALA A 71 -7.15 -5.07 10.04
N THR A 72 -6.64 -6.21 9.57
CA THR A 72 -6.21 -6.35 8.17
C THR A 72 -5.94 -7.80 7.81
N SER A 73 -6.25 -8.15 6.60
CA SER A 73 -5.91 -9.47 6.02
C SER A 73 -4.77 -9.40 5.00
N GLY A 74 -4.26 -8.21 4.73
CA GLY A 74 -3.38 -7.96 3.60
C GLY A 74 -1.97 -7.51 3.95
N ASN A 75 -1.36 -6.82 2.99
CA ASN A 75 0.01 -6.34 3.04
C ASN A 75 0.31 -5.45 4.26
N MET A 76 -0.67 -4.68 4.76
CA MET A 76 -0.47 -3.84 5.95
C MET A 76 -0.17 -4.68 7.19
N GLY A 77 -0.87 -5.79 7.38
CA GLY A 77 -0.59 -6.72 8.48
C GLY A 77 0.81 -7.31 8.40
N ILE A 78 1.24 -7.70 7.20
CA ILE A 78 2.59 -8.21 6.96
C ILE A 78 3.64 -7.16 7.31
N SER A 79 3.43 -5.90 6.89
CA SER A 79 4.35 -4.80 7.20
C SER A 79 4.42 -4.51 8.71
N PHE A 80 3.28 -4.49 9.41
CA PHE A 80 3.25 -4.31 10.87
C PHE A 80 3.88 -5.48 11.62
N ALA A 81 3.59 -6.72 11.22
CA ALA A 81 4.17 -7.91 11.86
C ALA A 81 5.69 -7.94 11.71
N TRP A 82 6.20 -7.66 10.51
CA TRP A 82 7.62 -7.56 10.23
C TRP A 82 8.30 -6.45 11.04
N LEU A 83 7.75 -5.23 11.04
CA LEU A 83 8.29 -4.10 11.79
C LEU A 83 8.23 -4.35 13.30
N ALA A 84 7.19 -5.01 13.80
CA ALA A 84 7.07 -5.39 15.19
C ALA A 84 8.18 -6.38 15.59
N ALA A 85 8.44 -7.39 14.77
CA ALA A 85 9.54 -8.33 14.98
C ALA A 85 10.91 -7.62 15.00
N GLU A 86 11.16 -6.70 14.06
CA GLU A 86 12.42 -5.95 13.99
C GLU A 86 12.63 -5.01 15.20
N ARG A 87 11.53 -4.46 15.75
CA ARG A 87 11.58 -3.38 16.75
C ARG A 87 11.24 -3.85 18.18
N GLY A 88 10.95 -5.14 18.37
CA GLY A 88 10.65 -5.71 19.68
C GLY A 88 9.23 -5.41 20.20
N TYR A 89 8.25 -5.20 19.32
CA TYR A 89 6.85 -5.07 19.67
C TYR A 89 6.13 -6.41 19.62
N LYS A 90 5.07 -6.56 20.40
CA LYS A 90 4.09 -7.63 20.20
C LYS A 90 3.09 -7.18 19.13
N CYS A 91 2.72 -8.08 18.21
CA CYS A 91 1.82 -7.75 17.12
C CYS A 91 0.57 -8.62 17.16
N LYS A 92 -0.59 -8.01 17.12
CA LYS A 92 -1.88 -8.69 17.01
C LYS A 92 -2.57 -8.24 15.74
N ILE A 93 -3.05 -9.21 14.96
CA ILE A 93 -3.76 -8.96 13.70
C ILE A 93 -5.15 -9.58 13.80
N VAL A 94 -6.16 -8.74 13.65
CA VAL A 94 -7.57 -9.15 13.60
C VAL A 94 -7.98 -9.30 12.13
N MET A 95 -8.55 -10.45 11.76
CA MET A 95 -8.92 -10.73 10.37
C MET A 95 -10.08 -11.71 10.24
N PRO A 96 -10.83 -11.68 9.11
CA PRO A 96 -11.78 -12.74 8.79
C PRO A 96 -11.12 -14.11 8.67
N SER A 97 -11.83 -15.16 9.12
CA SER A 97 -11.29 -16.53 9.18
C SER A 97 -11.03 -17.17 7.81
N ASN A 98 -11.72 -16.70 6.76
CA ASN A 98 -11.59 -17.22 5.39
C ASN A 98 -10.42 -16.61 4.58
N MET A 99 -9.50 -15.93 5.24
CA MET A 99 -8.27 -15.44 4.58
C MET A 99 -7.32 -16.58 4.23
N SER A 100 -6.53 -16.40 3.14
CA SER A 100 -5.65 -17.45 2.64
C SER A 100 -4.60 -17.91 3.66
N ASP A 101 -4.28 -19.20 3.62
CA ASP A 101 -3.32 -19.80 4.55
C ASP A 101 -1.91 -19.22 4.38
N GLU A 102 -1.52 -18.86 3.15
CA GLU A 102 -0.22 -18.25 2.89
C GLU A 102 -0.04 -16.94 3.65
N ARG A 103 -1.10 -16.10 3.72
CA ARG A 103 -1.06 -14.85 4.48
C ARG A 103 -0.98 -15.08 5.98
N LYS A 104 -1.81 -16.01 6.48
CA LYS A 104 -1.77 -16.40 7.90
C LYS A 104 -0.40 -16.95 8.29
N GLN A 105 0.21 -17.75 7.43
CA GLN A 105 1.57 -18.28 7.64
C GLN A 105 2.61 -17.17 7.66
N MET A 106 2.58 -16.23 6.72
CA MET A 106 3.52 -15.09 6.72
C MET A 106 3.43 -14.27 8.00
N LEU A 107 2.23 -13.96 8.46
CA LEU A 107 2.01 -13.21 9.70
C LEU A 107 2.56 -13.96 10.92
N ARG A 108 2.29 -15.27 11.02
CA ARG A 108 2.82 -16.12 12.10
C ARG A 108 4.34 -16.25 12.06
N LEU A 109 4.96 -16.31 10.88
CA LEU A 109 6.41 -16.34 10.73
C LEU A 109 7.09 -15.07 11.27
N TYR A 110 6.43 -13.92 11.17
CA TYR A 110 6.90 -12.69 11.82
C TYR A 110 6.50 -12.57 13.30
N GLY A 111 5.86 -13.60 13.88
CA GLY A 111 5.50 -13.65 15.30
C GLY A 111 4.18 -12.93 15.63
N ALA A 112 3.35 -12.56 14.65
CA ALA A 112 2.06 -11.98 14.93
C ALA A 112 1.07 -13.02 15.47
N GLU A 113 0.30 -12.62 16.48
CA GLU A 113 -0.87 -13.36 16.97
C GLU A 113 -2.09 -13.01 16.12
N LEU A 114 -2.73 -14.04 15.56
CA LEU A 114 -3.92 -13.87 14.73
C LEU A 114 -5.17 -14.04 15.57
N ILE A 115 -6.11 -13.10 15.42
CA ILE A 115 -7.44 -13.10 16.05
C ILE A 115 -8.44 -13.15 14.91
N GLU A 116 -9.11 -14.30 14.78
CA GLU A 116 -10.02 -14.54 13.66
C GLU A 116 -11.46 -14.19 14.06
N VAL A 117 -12.17 -13.48 13.17
CA VAL A 117 -13.60 -13.21 13.24
C VAL A 117 -14.35 -14.06 12.21
N GLY A 118 -15.68 -13.89 12.11
CA GLY A 118 -16.51 -14.58 11.12
C GLY A 118 -15.99 -14.43 9.69
N GLU A 119 -16.37 -15.35 8.81
CA GLU A 119 -16.02 -15.29 7.40
C GLU A 119 -16.50 -14.00 6.74
N GLY A 120 -15.62 -13.28 6.06
CA GLY A 120 -15.94 -12.03 5.37
C GLY A 120 -16.29 -10.85 6.28
N ASP A 121 -16.20 -10.99 7.60
CA ASP A 121 -16.61 -9.98 8.58
C ASP A 121 -15.51 -8.93 8.80
N PHE A 122 -15.30 -8.06 7.82
CA PHE A 122 -14.31 -6.98 7.91
C PHE A 122 -14.69 -5.92 8.93
N ASP A 123 -15.98 -5.57 9.03
CA ASP A 123 -16.48 -4.59 10.01
C ASP A 123 -16.34 -5.14 11.45
N GLY A 124 -16.64 -6.42 11.67
CA GLY A 124 -16.40 -7.10 12.92
C GLY A 124 -14.93 -7.11 13.31
N ALA A 125 -14.04 -7.30 12.35
CA ALA A 125 -12.59 -7.22 12.60
C ALA A 125 -12.16 -5.81 13.06
N ILE A 126 -12.65 -4.75 12.42
CA ILE A 126 -12.37 -3.36 12.79
C ILE A 126 -12.91 -3.07 14.19
N ASN A 127 -14.16 -3.42 14.47
CA ASN A 127 -14.79 -3.18 15.76
C ASN A 127 -14.10 -3.95 16.88
N LEU A 128 -13.71 -5.21 16.64
CA LEU A 128 -12.99 -6.02 17.62
C LEU A 128 -11.61 -5.47 17.91
N ARG A 129 -10.86 -5.01 16.87
CA ARG A 129 -9.58 -4.34 17.03
C ARG A 129 -9.72 -3.11 17.93
N ASP A 130 -10.69 -2.24 17.66
CA ASP A 130 -10.89 -1.01 18.43
C ASP A 130 -11.20 -1.31 19.90
N LYS A 131 -12.11 -2.25 20.14
CA LYS A 131 -12.46 -2.72 21.47
C LYS A 131 -11.25 -3.28 22.23
N MET A 132 -10.47 -4.17 21.59
CA MET A 132 -9.30 -4.79 22.22
C MET A 132 -8.20 -3.77 22.48
N ALA A 133 -7.99 -2.79 21.59
CA ALA A 133 -7.04 -1.73 21.80
C ALA A 133 -7.39 -0.90 23.04
N GLU A 134 -8.64 -0.50 23.18
CA GLU A 134 -9.13 0.29 24.32
C GLU A 134 -9.06 -0.50 25.64
N GLU A 135 -9.59 -1.72 25.69
CA GLU A 135 -9.63 -2.55 26.90
C GLU A 135 -8.24 -2.92 27.43
N ASN A 136 -7.24 -3.05 26.57
CA ASN A 136 -5.90 -3.50 26.96
C ASN A 136 -4.84 -2.39 26.92
N GLY A 137 -5.18 -1.18 26.48
CA GLY A 137 -4.22 -0.10 26.32
C GLY A 137 -3.19 -0.37 25.21
N TRP A 138 -3.54 -1.14 24.17
CA TRP A 138 -2.66 -1.44 23.06
C TRP A 138 -2.66 -0.33 22.01
N PHE A 139 -1.54 -0.16 21.33
CA PHE A 139 -1.46 0.84 20.27
C PHE A 139 -2.27 0.40 19.05
N ASN A 140 -3.36 1.13 18.76
CA ASN A 140 -4.20 0.93 17.59
C ASN A 140 -3.60 1.64 16.39
N CYS A 141 -3.10 0.89 15.39
CA CYS A 141 -2.47 1.46 14.19
C CYS A 141 -3.47 2.15 13.28
N ASN A 142 -4.70 1.61 13.19
CA ASN A 142 -5.88 2.20 12.53
C ASN A 142 -5.66 2.74 11.12
N GLN A 143 -5.15 1.91 10.21
CA GLN A 143 -4.79 2.30 8.83
C GLN A 143 -5.90 3.04 8.06
N PHE A 144 -7.16 2.72 8.38
CA PHE A 144 -8.33 3.24 7.63
C PHE A 144 -8.67 4.70 7.98
N ASN A 145 -8.34 5.15 9.19
CA ASN A 145 -8.66 6.50 9.67
C ASN A 145 -7.42 7.30 10.14
N ASN A 146 -6.22 6.71 10.07
CA ASN A 146 -5.01 7.35 10.53
C ASN A 146 -4.43 8.30 9.46
N PRO A 147 -4.39 9.62 9.71
CA PRO A 147 -3.87 10.60 8.74
C PRO A 147 -2.38 10.43 8.44
N LEU A 148 -1.64 9.70 9.28
CA LEU A 148 -0.23 9.38 9.06
C LEU A 148 -0.05 8.44 7.85
N ASN A 149 -1.08 7.68 7.48
CA ASN A 149 -1.09 6.92 6.23
C ASN A 149 -0.96 7.86 5.02
N ILE A 150 -1.74 8.94 4.96
CA ILE A 150 -1.61 9.98 3.93
C ILE A 150 -0.23 10.63 3.99
N LYS A 151 0.22 10.98 5.19
CA LYS A 151 1.46 11.71 5.41
C LYS A 151 2.70 10.93 4.97
N SER A 152 2.69 9.61 5.15
CA SER A 152 3.77 8.73 4.68
C SER A 152 3.98 8.80 3.16
N HIS A 153 2.90 8.94 2.41
CA HIS A 153 2.96 9.09 0.96
C HIS A 153 3.21 10.54 0.52
N GLU A 154 2.76 11.54 1.29
CA GLU A 154 3.09 12.94 1.07
C GLU A 154 4.59 13.20 1.21
N GLU A 155 5.22 12.68 2.28
CA GLU A 155 6.62 12.96 2.63
C GLU A 155 7.62 11.94 2.04
N GLY A 156 7.15 10.82 1.51
CA GLY A 156 7.99 9.79 0.90
C GLY A 156 7.69 9.59 -0.57
N THR A 157 6.63 8.86 -0.88
CA THR A 157 6.31 8.44 -2.26
C THR A 157 6.23 9.60 -3.24
N ALA A 158 5.58 10.69 -2.83
CA ALA A 158 5.38 11.85 -3.69
C ALA A 158 6.66 12.65 -3.91
N GLU A 159 7.56 12.72 -2.93
CA GLU A 159 8.88 13.34 -3.08
C GLU A 159 9.70 12.57 -4.12
N GLU A 160 9.77 11.25 -4.00
CA GLU A 160 10.48 10.41 -4.95
C GLU A 160 9.94 10.53 -6.40
N ILE A 161 8.62 10.74 -6.54
CA ILE A 161 7.99 11.03 -7.83
C ILE A 161 8.44 12.41 -8.35
N ILE A 162 8.48 13.44 -7.50
CA ILE A 162 8.93 14.79 -7.87
C ILE A 162 10.37 14.75 -8.37
N ASP A 163 11.25 14.06 -7.63
CA ASP A 163 12.68 13.95 -7.99
C ASP A 163 12.87 13.28 -9.35
N PHE A 164 12.13 12.20 -9.62
CA PHE A 164 12.19 11.52 -10.91
C PHE A 164 11.68 12.38 -12.09
N PHE A 165 10.64 13.17 -11.85
CA PHE A 165 10.02 14.02 -12.88
C PHE A 165 10.58 15.45 -12.90
N GLU A 166 11.72 15.71 -12.27
CA GLU A 166 12.34 17.02 -12.35
C GLU A 166 12.58 17.44 -13.81
N GLY A 167 12.12 18.63 -14.17
CA GLY A 167 12.18 19.13 -15.55
C GLY A 167 11.20 18.48 -16.54
N LYS A 168 10.33 17.58 -16.10
CA LYS A 168 9.32 16.89 -16.93
C LYS A 168 7.92 17.29 -16.50
N TYR A 169 6.98 17.30 -17.45
CA TYR A 169 5.57 17.63 -17.17
C TYR A 169 4.81 16.37 -16.75
N LEU A 170 4.55 16.24 -15.45
CA LEU A 170 3.68 15.22 -14.88
C LEU A 170 2.24 15.76 -14.85
N GLU A 171 1.30 15.05 -15.49
CA GLU A 171 -0.07 15.51 -15.65
C GLU A 171 -1.09 14.70 -14.85
N TYR A 172 -0.87 13.37 -14.74
CA TYR A 172 -1.82 12.48 -14.06
C TYR A 172 -1.14 11.51 -13.09
N VAL A 173 -1.86 11.21 -12.03
CA VAL A 173 -1.60 10.04 -11.16
C VAL A 173 -2.81 9.13 -11.24
N VAL A 174 -2.60 7.86 -11.58
CA VAL A 174 -3.63 6.82 -11.67
C VAL A 174 -3.33 5.75 -10.65
N THR A 175 -4.22 5.51 -9.69
CA THR A 175 -3.98 4.50 -8.64
C THR A 175 -5.26 3.92 -8.07
N GLY A 176 -5.23 2.62 -7.81
CA GLY A 176 -6.23 1.92 -7.03
C GLY A 176 -6.31 2.46 -5.61
N THR A 177 -7.51 2.48 -5.08
CA THR A 177 -7.80 2.99 -3.76
C THR A 177 -8.31 1.87 -2.84
N GLY A 178 -7.50 1.51 -1.83
CA GLY A 178 -7.96 0.83 -0.62
C GLY A 178 -8.26 1.90 0.42
N THR A 179 -7.31 2.16 1.33
CA THR A 179 -7.46 3.22 2.35
C THR A 179 -7.49 4.65 1.78
N GLY A 180 -7.01 4.88 0.56
CA GLY A 180 -6.87 6.22 -0.02
C GLY A 180 -5.55 6.94 0.31
N GLY A 181 -4.72 6.39 1.17
CA GLY A 181 -3.48 7.02 1.63
C GLY A 181 -2.54 7.45 0.50
N THR A 182 -2.28 6.56 -0.46
CA THR A 182 -1.41 6.82 -1.61
C THR A 182 -1.96 7.96 -2.48
N LEU A 183 -3.24 7.88 -2.87
CA LEU A 183 -3.89 8.87 -3.72
C LEU A 183 -3.85 10.26 -3.08
N MET A 184 -4.26 10.36 -1.82
CA MET A 184 -4.35 11.64 -1.10
C MET A 184 -2.99 12.20 -0.70
N GLY A 185 -2.04 11.37 -0.31
CA GLY A 185 -0.68 11.80 -0.01
C GLY A 185 0.03 12.34 -1.24
N CYS A 186 -0.05 11.63 -2.36
CA CYS A 186 0.46 12.11 -3.64
C CYS A 186 -0.22 13.42 -4.06
N LYS A 187 -1.55 13.50 -4.00
CA LYS A 187 -2.27 14.76 -4.32
C LYS A 187 -1.75 15.93 -3.52
N LYS A 188 -1.66 15.76 -2.20
CA LYS A 188 -1.29 16.85 -1.28
C LYS A 188 0.10 17.42 -1.52
N LYS A 189 1.05 16.60 -1.94
CA LYS A 189 2.42 17.04 -2.23
C LYS A 189 2.59 17.49 -3.66
N LEU A 190 2.11 16.70 -4.61
CA LEU A 190 2.30 16.96 -6.04
C LEU A 190 1.58 18.24 -6.49
N ASP A 191 0.45 18.62 -5.89
CA ASP A 191 -0.23 19.90 -6.16
C ASP A 191 0.68 21.12 -5.99
N LYS A 192 1.61 21.05 -5.04
CA LYS A 192 2.54 22.17 -4.77
C LYS A 192 3.57 22.33 -5.89
N LYS A 193 3.96 21.23 -6.55
CA LYS A 193 4.96 21.22 -7.64
C LYS A 193 4.32 21.26 -9.01
N TYR A 194 3.16 20.60 -9.16
CA TYR A 194 2.40 20.47 -10.39
C TYR A 194 0.95 20.91 -10.16
N PRO A 195 0.64 22.24 -10.18
CA PRO A 195 -0.70 22.75 -9.78
C PRO A 195 -1.86 22.25 -10.65
N LEU A 196 -1.57 21.74 -11.84
CA LEU A 196 -2.56 21.18 -12.77
C LEU A 196 -2.68 19.66 -12.69
N ILE A 197 -1.98 19.00 -11.74
CA ILE A 197 -1.99 17.54 -11.62
C ILE A 197 -3.39 17.02 -11.29
N LYS A 198 -3.80 15.99 -11.99
CA LYS A 198 -5.10 15.36 -11.83
C LYS A 198 -4.97 13.96 -11.27
N MET A 199 -5.79 13.65 -10.28
CA MET A 199 -5.82 12.35 -9.63
C MET A 199 -6.94 11.48 -10.20
N ILE A 200 -6.59 10.32 -10.70
CA ILE A 200 -7.52 9.32 -11.20
C ILE A 200 -7.54 8.17 -10.18
N ALA A 201 -8.67 8.01 -9.52
CA ALA A 201 -8.89 6.88 -8.63
C ALA A 201 -9.32 5.66 -9.42
N VAL A 202 -8.86 4.47 -9.02
CA VAL A 202 -9.28 3.21 -9.63
C VAL A 202 -9.93 2.35 -8.57
N GLU A 203 -11.08 1.75 -8.91
CA GLU A 203 -11.81 0.81 -8.05
C GLU A 203 -12.24 -0.41 -8.86
N PRO A 204 -12.54 -1.55 -8.19
CA PRO A 204 -13.09 -2.72 -8.85
C PRO A 204 -14.46 -2.42 -9.47
N ALA A 205 -14.70 -2.89 -10.69
CA ALA A 205 -16.01 -2.74 -11.34
C ALA A 205 -17.12 -3.50 -10.59
N GLU A 206 -16.75 -4.54 -9.85
CA GLU A 206 -17.64 -5.34 -9.01
C GLU A 206 -17.97 -4.65 -7.66
N SER A 207 -17.22 -3.60 -7.26
CA SER A 207 -17.42 -2.85 -6.01
C SER A 207 -17.19 -1.35 -6.24
N PRO A 208 -18.04 -0.68 -7.06
CA PRO A 208 -17.79 0.68 -7.54
C PRO A 208 -18.32 1.75 -6.57
N VAL A 209 -17.91 1.71 -5.31
CA VAL A 209 -18.43 2.55 -4.21
C VAL A 209 -18.10 4.04 -4.41
N MET A 210 -16.93 4.38 -4.96
CA MET A 210 -16.57 5.76 -5.26
C MET A 210 -17.37 6.32 -6.44
N SER A 211 -17.77 5.48 -7.36
CA SER A 211 -18.66 5.81 -8.48
C SER A 211 -20.15 5.86 -8.10
N GLY A 212 -20.49 5.59 -6.84
CA GLY A 212 -21.88 5.64 -6.33
C GLY A 212 -22.63 4.31 -6.43
N GLY A 213 -21.95 3.20 -6.73
CA GLY A 213 -22.51 1.85 -6.70
C GLY A 213 -22.41 1.20 -5.33
N GLU A 214 -22.90 -0.03 -5.22
CA GLU A 214 -22.88 -0.83 -4.00
C GLU A 214 -21.57 -1.62 -3.87
N PRO A 215 -21.12 -1.89 -2.62
CA PRO A 215 -19.99 -2.80 -2.40
C PRO A 215 -20.30 -4.21 -2.88
N GLY A 216 -19.32 -4.87 -3.46
CA GLY A 216 -19.44 -6.22 -3.98
C GLY A 216 -18.15 -7.03 -3.85
N LEU A 217 -18.26 -8.35 -4.02
CA LEU A 217 -17.09 -9.24 -3.97
C LEU A 217 -16.26 -9.09 -5.25
N HIS A 218 -14.95 -8.98 -5.10
CA HIS A 218 -14.00 -8.85 -6.20
C HIS A 218 -12.65 -9.49 -5.85
N GLY A 219 -11.81 -9.70 -6.85
CA GLY A 219 -10.47 -10.29 -6.70
C GLY A 219 -9.31 -9.30 -6.71
N ILE A 220 -9.54 -7.98 -6.85
CA ILE A 220 -8.48 -6.97 -6.86
C ILE A 220 -8.12 -6.58 -5.42
N GLN A 221 -7.39 -7.46 -4.76
CA GLN A 221 -7.09 -7.34 -3.32
C GLN A 221 -6.29 -6.07 -2.99
N GLY A 222 -6.66 -5.41 -1.88
CA GLY A 222 -6.04 -4.18 -1.39
C GLY A 222 -6.58 -2.90 -2.01
N THR A 223 -7.69 -3.01 -2.75
CA THR A 223 -8.49 -1.90 -3.27
C THR A 223 -9.97 -2.20 -3.09
N GLY A 224 -10.83 -1.19 -3.10
CA GLY A 224 -12.27 -1.39 -3.11
C GLY A 224 -12.85 -2.01 -1.83
N ASP A 225 -12.28 -1.68 -0.66
CA ASP A 225 -12.64 -2.26 0.64
C ASP A 225 -14.03 -1.78 1.17
N GLY A 226 -14.98 -1.50 0.29
CA GLY A 226 -16.39 -1.18 0.61
C GLY A 226 -16.64 0.24 1.15
N SER A 227 -15.61 1.07 1.32
CA SER A 227 -15.73 2.45 1.80
C SER A 227 -14.70 3.37 1.15
N LYS A 228 -14.97 4.68 1.22
CA LYS A 228 -14.05 5.72 0.72
C LYS A 228 -12.90 6.03 1.66
N PHE A 229 -13.00 5.65 2.92
CA PHE A 229 -12.02 5.88 3.99
C PHE A 229 -11.37 7.29 3.94
N LEU A 230 -10.07 7.36 3.66
CA LEU A 230 -9.31 8.62 3.63
C LEU A 230 -9.46 9.41 2.32
N VAL A 231 -10.24 8.93 1.34
CA VAL A 231 -10.37 9.60 0.04
C VAL A 231 -11.30 10.82 0.14
N ASP A 232 -10.74 11.99 -0.14
CA ASP A 232 -11.52 13.21 -0.38
C ASP A 232 -11.93 13.28 -1.86
N MET A 233 -13.19 12.97 -2.15
CA MET A 233 -13.72 12.91 -3.51
C MET A 233 -13.64 14.26 -4.24
N ASN A 234 -13.59 15.40 -3.53
CA ASN A 234 -13.42 16.71 -4.16
C ASN A 234 -12.03 16.91 -4.79
N LYS A 235 -11.07 16.06 -4.42
CA LYS A 235 -9.70 16.05 -4.96
C LYS A 235 -9.48 15.00 -6.04
N VAL A 236 -10.48 14.19 -6.32
CA VAL A 236 -10.45 13.16 -7.37
C VAL A 236 -11.00 13.75 -8.66
N HIS A 237 -10.20 13.71 -9.73
CA HIS A 237 -10.63 14.23 -11.04
C HIS A 237 -11.59 13.27 -11.74
N LYS A 238 -11.31 11.96 -11.65
CA LYS A 238 -12.12 10.89 -12.24
C LYS A 238 -11.96 9.61 -11.44
N VAL A 239 -13.03 8.84 -11.36
CA VAL A 239 -12.99 7.45 -10.93
C VAL A 239 -13.09 6.56 -12.16
N MET A 240 -12.21 5.56 -12.26
CA MET A 240 -12.23 4.52 -13.28
C MET A 240 -12.48 3.16 -12.64
N THR A 241 -13.20 2.31 -13.32
CA THR A 241 -13.46 0.94 -12.87
C THR A 241 -12.67 -0.07 -13.72
N VAL A 242 -12.16 -1.12 -13.08
CA VAL A 242 -11.50 -2.25 -13.74
C VAL A 242 -12.08 -3.53 -13.17
N THR A 243 -12.41 -4.51 -14.02
CA THR A 243 -12.89 -5.82 -13.58
C THR A 243 -11.74 -6.65 -13.02
N THR A 244 -12.05 -7.59 -12.15
CA THR A 244 -11.06 -8.55 -11.62
C THR A 244 -10.35 -9.31 -12.74
N GLU A 245 -11.10 -9.78 -13.73
CA GLU A 245 -10.55 -10.56 -14.86
C GLU A 245 -9.60 -9.70 -15.72
N ASP A 246 -10.01 -8.49 -16.10
CA ASP A 246 -9.15 -7.58 -16.88
C ASP A 246 -7.84 -7.27 -16.11
N ALA A 247 -7.91 -7.11 -14.79
CA ALA A 247 -6.74 -6.85 -13.97
C ALA A 247 -5.78 -8.05 -13.94
N LYS A 248 -6.30 -9.29 -13.80
CA LYS A 248 -5.53 -10.54 -13.87
C LYS A 248 -4.88 -10.72 -15.24
N ASP A 249 -5.65 -10.56 -16.30
CA ASP A 249 -5.14 -10.65 -17.67
C ASP A 249 -4.00 -9.66 -17.91
N ARG A 250 -4.12 -8.44 -17.36
CA ARG A 250 -3.05 -7.44 -17.51
C ARG A 250 -1.78 -7.82 -16.76
N VAL A 251 -1.89 -8.42 -15.56
CA VAL A 251 -0.74 -8.98 -14.82
C VAL A 251 -0.04 -10.07 -15.63
N ILE A 252 -0.82 -11.03 -16.15
CA ILE A 252 -0.29 -12.16 -16.94
C ILE A 252 0.43 -11.65 -18.20
N ARG A 253 -0.15 -10.69 -18.90
CA ARG A 253 0.47 -10.07 -20.08
C ARG A 253 1.75 -9.34 -19.70
N LEU A 254 1.75 -8.52 -18.63
CA LEU A 254 2.93 -7.80 -18.18
C LEU A 254 4.09 -8.76 -17.88
N ALA A 255 3.81 -9.85 -17.16
CA ALA A 255 4.84 -10.84 -16.84
C ALA A 255 5.43 -11.49 -18.10
N LYS A 256 4.60 -11.84 -19.08
CA LYS A 256 5.05 -12.44 -20.35
C LYS A 256 5.82 -11.48 -21.25
N GLU A 257 5.42 -10.21 -21.27
CA GLU A 257 5.97 -9.19 -22.15
C GLU A 257 7.29 -8.60 -21.59
N THR A 258 7.41 -8.49 -20.27
CA THR A 258 8.48 -7.71 -19.63
C THR A 258 9.26 -8.44 -18.54
N GLY A 259 8.80 -9.60 -18.10
CA GLY A 259 9.34 -10.30 -16.93
C GLY A 259 8.95 -9.66 -15.58
N ILE A 260 8.10 -8.64 -15.56
CA ILE A 260 7.64 -7.96 -14.34
C ILE A 260 6.42 -8.69 -13.80
N PHE A 261 6.58 -9.36 -12.64
CA PHE A 261 5.50 -10.09 -11.99
C PHE A 261 5.03 -9.34 -10.73
N VAL A 262 3.79 -8.87 -10.76
CA VAL A 262 3.17 -7.99 -9.76
C VAL A 262 1.81 -8.49 -9.32
N GLY A 263 1.27 -7.94 -8.23
CA GLY A 263 -0.06 -8.26 -7.74
C GLY A 263 -1.18 -7.72 -8.63
N ILE A 264 -2.40 -8.24 -8.41
CA ILE A 264 -3.59 -7.96 -9.24
C ILE A 264 -3.94 -6.47 -9.24
N SER A 265 -3.78 -5.77 -8.11
CA SER A 265 -4.01 -4.32 -8.02
C SER A 265 -3.06 -3.50 -8.91
N ALA A 266 -1.83 -3.98 -9.14
CA ALA A 266 -0.92 -3.34 -10.08
C ALA A 266 -1.37 -3.55 -11.54
N GLY A 267 -1.95 -4.71 -11.87
CA GLY A 267 -2.58 -4.96 -13.16
C GLY A 267 -3.74 -3.99 -13.43
N SER A 268 -4.60 -3.82 -12.43
CA SER A 268 -5.70 -2.84 -12.46
C SER A 268 -5.17 -1.40 -12.69
N ASN A 269 -4.14 -1.01 -11.95
CA ASN A 269 -3.50 0.30 -12.06
C ASN A 269 -2.95 0.57 -13.47
N ILE A 270 -2.19 -0.38 -14.01
CA ILE A 270 -1.59 -0.25 -15.35
C ILE A 270 -2.70 -0.16 -16.40
N LEU A 271 -3.68 -1.05 -16.35
CA LEU A 271 -4.77 -1.08 -17.33
C LEU A 271 -5.59 0.22 -17.32
N ALA A 272 -5.90 0.74 -16.13
CA ALA A 272 -6.58 2.03 -16.00
C ALA A 272 -5.73 3.18 -16.58
N ALA A 273 -4.41 3.18 -16.32
CA ALA A 273 -3.52 4.19 -16.89
C ALA A 273 -3.42 4.10 -18.41
N GLU A 274 -3.37 2.88 -18.97
CA GLU A 274 -3.37 2.65 -20.42
C GLU A 274 -4.67 3.15 -21.07
N ARG A 275 -5.83 2.76 -20.53
CA ARG A 275 -7.16 3.24 -20.99
C ARG A 275 -7.26 4.76 -20.91
N TRP A 276 -6.78 5.35 -19.80
CA TRP A 276 -6.77 6.81 -19.65
C TRP A 276 -5.94 7.53 -20.71
N VAL A 277 -4.74 7.02 -21.00
CA VAL A 277 -3.85 7.61 -22.02
C VAL A 277 -4.43 7.45 -23.41
N GLU A 278 -5.03 6.31 -23.74
CA GLU A 278 -5.66 6.05 -25.04
C GLU A 278 -6.84 7.01 -25.30
N GLU A 279 -7.70 7.19 -24.29
CA GLU A 279 -8.91 8.02 -24.40
C GLU A 279 -8.61 9.52 -24.38
N ASN A 280 -7.68 9.97 -23.53
CA ASN A 280 -7.48 11.40 -23.25
C ASN A 280 -6.26 11.99 -23.92
N LYS A 281 -5.33 11.17 -24.44
CA LYS A 281 -4.10 11.58 -25.14
C LYS A 281 -3.36 12.72 -24.44
N PRO A 282 -2.92 12.52 -23.16
CA PRO A 282 -2.34 13.57 -22.35
C PRO A 282 -1.05 14.11 -22.97
N ASN A 283 -0.81 15.42 -22.77
CA ASN A 283 0.45 16.06 -23.17
C ASN A 283 1.59 15.63 -22.24
N GLY A 284 1.33 15.54 -20.94
CA GLY A 284 2.28 15.17 -19.91
C GLY A 284 2.37 13.65 -19.68
N TYR A 285 3.14 13.31 -18.66
CA TYR A 285 3.31 11.93 -18.21
C TYR A 285 2.21 11.52 -17.23
N VAL A 286 2.01 10.22 -17.14
CA VAL A 286 1.10 9.54 -16.21
C VAL A 286 1.94 8.66 -15.29
N VAL A 287 1.72 8.79 -13.98
CA VAL A 287 2.30 7.90 -12.96
C VAL A 287 1.25 6.93 -12.45
N THR A 288 1.65 5.68 -12.33
CA THR A 288 0.89 4.62 -11.66
C THR A 288 1.77 3.82 -10.69
N PHE A 289 1.25 2.74 -10.07
CA PHE A 289 1.93 2.02 -9.01
C PHE A 289 1.93 0.51 -9.23
N LEU A 290 3.10 -0.10 -9.05
CA LEU A 290 3.26 -1.55 -8.88
C LEU A 290 3.26 -1.83 -7.38
N CYS A 291 2.06 -2.03 -6.82
CA CYS A 291 1.83 -1.97 -5.39
C CYS A 291 2.54 -3.06 -4.60
N ASP A 292 2.65 -4.27 -5.15
CA ASP A 292 3.24 -5.43 -4.50
C ASP A 292 3.68 -6.52 -5.48
N ARG A 293 4.31 -7.58 -4.93
CA ARG A 293 4.81 -8.72 -5.69
C ARG A 293 3.72 -9.70 -6.06
N GLY A 294 3.84 -10.30 -7.25
CA GLY A 294 2.86 -11.24 -7.82
C GLY A 294 2.82 -12.61 -7.14
N GLU A 295 3.92 -13.05 -6.51
CA GLU A 295 4.03 -14.39 -5.92
C GLU A 295 2.98 -14.67 -4.83
N ARG A 296 2.40 -13.62 -4.24
CA ARG A 296 1.33 -13.71 -3.23
C ARG A 296 -0.03 -14.10 -3.82
N TYR A 297 -0.14 -14.11 -5.14
CA TYR A 297 -1.42 -14.25 -5.86
C TYR A 297 -1.45 -15.45 -6.81
N LEU A 298 -0.45 -16.32 -6.76
CA LEU A 298 -0.37 -17.49 -7.65
C LEU A 298 -1.61 -18.39 -7.59
N SER A 299 -2.23 -18.52 -6.42
CA SER A 299 -3.47 -19.26 -6.25
C SER A 299 -4.73 -18.53 -6.75
N CYS A 300 -4.60 -17.25 -7.13
CA CYS A 300 -5.71 -16.39 -7.55
C CYS A 300 -5.64 -15.97 -9.04
N LEU A 301 -4.53 -16.24 -9.73
CA LEU A 301 -4.27 -15.86 -11.13
C LEU A 301 -4.74 -16.90 -12.12
#